data_ae3709b374c9e425e9464d1820357acf
#
_entry.id   ae3709b374c9e425e9464d1820357acf
#
_cell.length_a   1.000
_cell.length_b   1.000
_cell.length_c   1.000
_cell.angle_alpha   90.00
_cell.angle_beta   90.00
_cell.angle_gamma   90.00
#
_symmetry.space_group_name_H-M   'P 1'
#
loop_
_entity.id
_entity.type
_entity.pdbx_description
1 polymer ?
#
loop_
_entity_poly.entity_id
_entity_poly.type
_entity_poly.pdbx_seq_one_letter_code
_entity_poly.pdbx_strand_id
1 'polypeptide(L)'
;KDAQNNGWYVVSDTSYEGYKEVPRVVMQGYTTIATEIAEQISDLHPTHLFLPGGVGGIAAAVSSESSRIWGKLRPKTIIVEPKQADCLYQSSLSGKPTASSGDLQTVMACLSAGEVSILAWEILEKTANFFLRLSDSTIGPTMKRLSAKNIVSGESGAATLAALAAICSDEETKQLTEIDENSRILLISTEGATDPHIYKQLVGKDAREIITSHPK
;
A
#
# COMPACT_ATOMS: atom_id res chain seq x y z
N LYS A 1 23.95 13.59 -6.96
CA LYS A 1 25.33 13.86 -7.44
C LYS A 1 25.46 13.50 -8.92
N ASP A 2 25.11 12.26 -9.32
CA ASP A 2 25.30 11.81 -10.71
C ASP A 2 24.46 12.61 -11.69
N ALA A 3 23.20 12.88 -11.36
CA ALA A 3 22.33 13.72 -12.18
C ALA A 3 22.89 15.15 -12.37
N GLN A 4 23.38 15.75 -11.29
CA GLN A 4 24.01 17.09 -11.36
C GLN A 4 25.27 17.08 -12.21
N ASN A 5 26.13 16.06 -12.05
CA ASN A 5 27.39 15.94 -12.78
C ASN A 5 27.19 15.68 -14.28
N ASN A 6 26.10 15.01 -14.65
CA ASN A 6 25.80 14.60 -16.03
C ASN A 6 24.69 15.42 -16.70
N GLY A 7 24.11 16.41 -16.02
CA GLY A 7 22.99 17.20 -16.53
C GLY A 7 21.69 16.38 -16.70
N TRP A 8 21.53 15.31 -15.94
CA TRP A 8 20.35 14.47 -16.01
C TRP A 8 19.19 15.06 -15.19
N TYR A 9 18.00 14.83 -15.65
CA TYR A 9 16.79 15.21 -14.95
C TYR A 9 16.33 14.05 -14.04
N VAL A 10 16.12 14.35 -12.76
CA VAL A 10 15.63 13.35 -11.78
C VAL A 10 14.10 13.34 -11.80
N VAL A 11 13.51 12.17 -11.99
CA VAL A 11 12.07 11.93 -11.81
C VAL A 11 11.91 10.92 -10.67
N SER A 12 11.34 11.39 -9.54
CA SER A 12 11.06 10.57 -8.37
C SER A 12 9.65 10.87 -7.86
N ASP A 13 9.00 9.89 -7.26
CA ASP A 13 7.71 10.03 -6.58
C ASP A 13 7.86 10.55 -5.13
N THR A 14 9.08 10.54 -4.61
CA THR A 14 9.37 10.97 -3.23
C THR A 14 9.68 12.46 -3.20
N SER A 15 8.86 13.24 -2.50
CA SER A 15 9.09 14.67 -2.29
C SER A 15 9.95 14.93 -1.06
N TYR A 16 10.78 15.94 -1.17
CA TYR A 16 11.60 16.48 -0.08
C TYR A 16 11.69 18.00 -0.23
N GLU A 17 12.36 18.68 0.70
CA GLU A 17 12.49 20.14 0.67
C GLU A 17 13.14 20.60 -0.64
N GLY A 18 12.47 21.50 -1.35
CA GLY A 18 12.90 21.99 -2.67
C GLY A 18 12.55 21.09 -3.88
N TYR A 19 11.99 19.88 -3.65
CA TYR A 19 11.59 18.97 -4.73
C TYR A 19 10.18 18.44 -4.51
N LYS A 20 9.17 19.20 -4.95
CA LYS A 20 7.75 18.86 -4.75
C LYS A 20 6.95 18.77 -6.06
N GLU A 21 7.33 19.47 -7.13
CA GLU A 21 6.53 19.56 -8.35
C GLU A 21 6.44 18.23 -9.11
N VAL A 22 7.58 17.57 -9.34
CA VAL A 22 7.59 16.28 -10.03
C VAL A 22 6.84 15.21 -9.25
N PRO A 23 7.11 15.00 -7.93
CA PRO A 23 6.32 14.08 -7.12
C PRO A 23 4.82 14.36 -7.13
N ARG A 24 4.41 15.64 -7.16
CA ARG A 24 3.00 16.02 -7.26
C ARG A 24 2.37 15.52 -8.55
N VAL A 25 3.05 15.70 -9.70
CA VAL A 25 2.55 15.22 -11.00
C VAL A 25 2.49 13.69 -11.03
N VAL A 26 3.48 13.00 -10.48
CA VAL A 26 3.46 11.53 -10.36
C VAL A 26 2.27 11.09 -9.52
N MET A 27 2.05 11.71 -8.36
CA MET A 27 0.89 11.39 -7.49
C MET A 27 -0.45 11.69 -8.18
N GLN A 28 -0.55 12.75 -8.99
CA GLN A 28 -1.73 13.01 -9.82
C GLN A 28 -2.00 11.85 -10.79
N GLY A 29 -0.96 11.26 -11.39
CA GLY A 29 -1.11 10.05 -12.20
C GLY A 29 -1.69 8.87 -11.41
N TYR A 30 -1.28 8.69 -10.17
CA TYR A 30 -1.80 7.61 -9.31
C TYR A 30 -3.29 7.78 -8.91
N THR A 31 -3.87 8.98 -9.01
CA THR A 31 -5.30 9.18 -8.72
C THR A 31 -6.20 8.41 -9.68
N THR A 32 -5.73 8.07 -10.89
CA THR A 32 -6.47 7.24 -11.86
C THR A 32 -6.87 5.89 -11.28
N ILE A 33 -6.08 5.32 -10.38
CA ILE A 33 -6.40 4.05 -9.70
C ILE A 33 -7.76 4.15 -8.99
N ALA A 34 -7.96 5.20 -8.17
CA ALA A 34 -9.20 5.37 -7.43
C ALA A 34 -10.38 5.70 -8.35
N THR A 35 -10.15 6.48 -9.41
CA THR A 35 -11.17 6.82 -10.40
C THR A 35 -11.67 5.57 -11.14
N GLU A 36 -10.75 4.76 -11.68
CA GLU A 36 -11.09 3.51 -12.37
C GLU A 36 -11.79 2.50 -11.43
N ILE A 37 -11.34 2.40 -10.19
CA ILE A 37 -12.01 1.55 -9.19
C ILE A 37 -13.45 2.02 -8.98
N ALA A 38 -13.67 3.33 -8.79
CA ALA A 38 -15.01 3.86 -8.57
C ALA A 38 -15.95 3.59 -9.76
N GLU A 39 -15.44 3.69 -10.98
CA GLU A 39 -16.19 3.34 -12.19
C GLU A 39 -16.53 1.83 -12.26
N GLN A 40 -15.59 0.97 -11.86
CA GLN A 40 -15.76 -0.48 -11.91
C GLN A 40 -16.73 -1.01 -10.84
N ILE A 41 -16.70 -0.45 -9.63
CA ILE A 41 -17.55 -0.92 -8.52
C ILE A 41 -18.92 -0.25 -8.47
N SER A 42 -19.15 0.77 -9.31
CA SER A 42 -20.45 1.49 -9.46
C SER A 42 -21.00 1.94 -8.09
N ASP A 43 -22.14 1.36 -7.67
CA ASP A 43 -22.86 1.73 -6.44
C ASP A 43 -22.30 1.04 -5.16
N LEU A 44 -21.29 0.19 -5.30
CA LEU A 44 -20.68 -0.51 -4.18
C LEU A 44 -19.65 0.38 -3.48
N HIS A 45 -20.10 1.16 -2.51
CA HIS A 45 -19.18 1.98 -1.71
C HIS A 45 -18.35 1.10 -0.75
N PRO A 46 -17.00 1.10 -0.83
CA PRO A 46 -16.18 0.42 0.17
C PRO A 46 -16.29 1.13 1.52
N THR A 47 -16.33 0.36 2.59
CA THR A 47 -16.30 0.89 3.96
C THR A 47 -14.88 1.05 4.47
N HIS A 48 -13.96 0.19 3.98
CA HIS A 48 -12.55 0.18 4.36
C HIS A 48 -11.68 0.05 3.12
N LEU A 49 -10.59 0.80 3.11
CA LEU A 49 -9.58 0.84 2.05
C LEU A 49 -8.21 0.55 2.65
N PHE A 50 -7.55 -0.50 2.17
CA PHE A 50 -6.20 -0.86 2.58
C PHE A 50 -5.20 -0.49 1.49
N LEU A 51 -4.18 0.26 1.85
CA LEU A 51 -3.17 0.78 0.94
C LEU A 51 -1.76 0.41 1.41
N PRO A 52 -0.89 -0.07 0.52
CA PRO A 52 0.51 -0.25 0.84
C PRO A 52 1.18 1.12 1.03
N GLY A 53 2.07 1.22 2.02
CA GLY A 53 2.72 2.46 2.43
C GLY A 53 3.91 2.85 1.55
N GLY A 54 5.10 2.38 1.89
CA GLY A 54 6.35 2.85 1.30
C GLY A 54 6.58 4.33 1.63
N VAL A 55 7.00 5.14 0.66
CA VAL A 55 7.14 6.59 0.85
C VAL A 55 5.79 7.33 0.93
N GLY A 56 4.68 6.66 0.65
CA GLY A 56 3.32 7.18 0.78
C GLY A 56 2.68 7.71 -0.50
N GLY A 57 3.38 7.78 -1.64
CA GLY A 57 2.89 8.44 -2.86
C GLY A 57 1.57 7.87 -3.38
N ILE A 58 1.50 6.56 -3.63
CA ILE A 58 0.28 5.87 -4.07
C ILE A 58 -0.81 5.96 -3.00
N ALA A 59 -0.44 5.71 -1.73
CA ALA A 59 -1.38 5.75 -0.63
C ALA A 59 -2.06 7.12 -0.49
N ALA A 60 -1.29 8.20 -0.57
CA ALA A 60 -1.80 9.56 -0.52
C ALA A 60 -2.70 9.90 -1.71
N ALA A 61 -2.29 9.53 -2.92
CA ALA A 61 -3.07 9.78 -4.13
C ALA A 61 -4.43 9.06 -4.10
N VAL A 62 -4.42 7.76 -3.80
CA VAL A 62 -5.65 6.94 -3.78
C VAL A 62 -6.58 7.37 -2.64
N SER A 63 -6.04 7.63 -1.44
CA SER A 63 -6.88 8.07 -0.30
C SER A 63 -7.50 9.46 -0.52
N SER A 64 -6.72 10.39 -1.08
CA SER A 64 -7.20 11.72 -1.44
C SER A 64 -8.32 11.68 -2.47
N GLU A 65 -8.10 10.93 -3.56
CA GLU A 65 -9.08 10.79 -4.63
C GLU A 65 -10.33 10.05 -4.16
N SER A 66 -10.18 9.02 -3.34
CA SER A 66 -11.30 8.35 -2.66
C SER A 66 -12.12 9.33 -1.82
N SER A 67 -11.46 10.25 -1.12
CA SER A 67 -12.13 11.29 -0.34
C SER A 67 -12.88 12.28 -1.24
N ARG A 68 -12.35 12.62 -2.40
CA ARG A 68 -13.02 13.47 -3.39
C ARG A 68 -14.25 12.80 -3.99
N ILE A 69 -14.13 11.50 -4.36
CA ILE A 69 -15.21 10.74 -5.01
C ILE A 69 -16.36 10.47 -4.05
N TRP A 70 -16.08 9.94 -2.87
CA TRP A 70 -17.11 9.48 -1.93
C TRP A 70 -17.47 10.49 -0.83
N GLY A 71 -16.73 11.59 -0.69
CA GLY A 71 -17.02 12.67 0.26
C GLY A 71 -17.18 12.15 1.69
N LYS A 72 -18.36 12.35 2.28
CA LYS A 72 -18.67 11.88 3.65
C LYS A 72 -18.75 10.35 3.77
N LEU A 73 -18.93 9.65 2.67
CA LEU A 73 -19.00 8.18 2.60
C LEU A 73 -17.63 7.55 2.28
N ARG A 74 -16.55 8.34 2.33
CA ARG A 74 -15.21 7.82 2.05
C ARG A 74 -14.87 6.64 2.97
N PRO A 75 -14.20 5.60 2.47
CA PRO A 75 -13.80 4.47 3.28
C PRO A 75 -12.81 4.88 4.39
N LYS A 76 -12.85 4.17 5.51
CA LYS A 76 -11.75 4.23 6.48
C LYS A 76 -10.50 3.70 5.81
N THR A 77 -9.46 4.52 5.78
CA THR A 77 -8.21 4.21 5.09
C THR A 77 -7.17 3.68 6.07
N ILE A 78 -6.65 2.49 5.79
CA ILE A 78 -5.63 1.80 6.57
C ILE A 78 -4.34 1.74 5.72
N ILE A 79 -3.28 2.34 6.23
CA ILE A 79 -1.95 2.29 5.62
C ILE A 79 -1.17 1.12 6.20
N VAL A 80 -0.53 0.34 5.33
CA VAL A 80 0.15 -0.90 5.70
C VAL A 80 1.63 -0.82 5.36
N GLU A 81 2.49 -1.10 6.32
CA GLU A 81 3.95 -1.06 6.18
C GLU A 81 4.62 -2.29 6.78
N PRO A 82 5.85 -2.64 6.33
CA PRO A 82 6.70 -3.59 7.04
C PRO A 82 7.14 -3.04 8.41
N LYS A 83 7.31 -3.90 9.41
CA LYS A 83 7.86 -3.49 10.72
C LYS A 83 9.25 -2.86 10.64
N GLN A 84 10.05 -3.25 9.66
CA GLN A 84 11.42 -2.77 9.49
C GLN A 84 11.52 -1.51 8.61
N ALA A 85 10.42 -1.10 7.96
CA ALA A 85 10.36 0.06 7.08
C ALA A 85 9.02 0.78 7.29
N ASP A 86 8.89 1.45 8.44
CA ASP A 86 7.63 1.93 9.03
C ASP A 86 7.56 3.46 9.15
N CYS A 87 8.10 4.19 8.17
CA CYS A 87 8.21 5.64 8.25
C CYS A 87 6.88 6.39 8.37
N LEU A 88 5.81 5.90 7.72
CA LEU A 88 4.48 6.49 7.84
C LEU A 88 3.86 6.20 9.22
N TYR A 89 4.05 5.00 9.76
CA TYR A 89 3.63 4.67 11.11
C TYR A 89 4.34 5.54 12.15
N GLN A 90 5.66 5.71 12.05
CA GLN A 90 6.41 6.59 12.95
C GLN A 90 5.97 8.05 12.81
N SER A 91 5.65 8.47 11.59
CA SER A 91 5.09 9.80 11.34
C SER A 91 3.72 9.97 12.00
N SER A 92 2.87 8.93 12.00
CA SER A 92 1.56 8.99 12.66
C SER A 92 1.67 9.13 14.18
N LEU A 93 2.66 8.49 14.79
CA LEU A 93 2.90 8.60 16.23
C LEU A 93 3.45 9.98 16.64
N SER A 94 4.28 10.57 15.78
CA SER A 94 4.95 11.84 16.06
C SER A 94 4.19 13.07 15.57
N GLY A 95 3.18 12.90 14.70
CA GLY A 95 2.44 13.99 14.06
C GLY A 95 3.25 14.77 13.01
N LYS A 96 4.38 14.25 12.56
CA LYS A 96 5.26 14.90 11.57
C LYS A 96 6.07 13.85 10.78
N PRO A 97 6.60 14.20 9.59
CA PRO A 97 7.50 13.32 8.84
C PRO A 97 8.62 12.78 9.73
N THR A 98 8.69 11.47 9.86
CA THR A 98 9.64 10.77 10.74
C THR A 98 10.20 9.56 10.01
N ALA A 99 11.51 9.33 10.13
CA ALA A 99 12.17 8.19 9.52
C ALA A 99 11.73 6.86 10.17
N SER A 100 11.89 5.78 9.42
CA SER A 100 11.67 4.42 9.91
C SER A 100 12.52 4.10 11.13
N SER A 101 11.99 3.31 12.03
CA SER A 101 12.68 2.83 13.24
C SER A 101 13.50 1.57 13.00
N GLY A 102 13.29 0.85 11.88
CA GLY A 102 13.94 -0.42 11.55
C GLY A 102 15.18 -0.27 10.66
N ASP A 103 15.73 -1.40 10.25
CA ASP A 103 16.92 -1.52 9.41
C ASP A 103 16.62 -1.58 7.90
N LEU A 104 15.36 -1.43 7.51
CA LEU A 104 14.82 -1.50 6.16
C LEU A 104 14.90 -2.90 5.52
N GLN A 105 15.29 -3.94 6.26
CA GLN A 105 15.32 -5.30 5.74
C GLN A 105 13.93 -5.92 5.81
N THR A 106 13.33 -6.12 4.64
CA THR A 106 11.99 -6.71 4.52
C THR A 106 11.83 -7.46 3.20
N VAL A 107 11.01 -8.51 3.19
CA VAL A 107 10.61 -9.20 1.96
C VAL A 107 9.69 -8.33 1.09
N MET A 108 9.00 -7.38 1.67
CA MET A 108 8.16 -6.39 0.96
C MET A 108 9.03 -5.29 0.34
N ALA A 109 9.87 -5.66 -0.64
CA ALA A 109 10.94 -4.82 -1.17
C ALA A 109 10.44 -3.45 -1.70
N CYS A 110 9.27 -3.40 -2.34
CA CYS A 110 8.69 -2.14 -2.82
C CYS A 110 8.17 -1.22 -1.70
N LEU A 111 8.09 -1.72 -0.46
CA LEU A 111 7.71 -0.97 0.73
C LEU A 111 8.90 -0.65 1.65
N SER A 112 10.12 -1.00 1.24
CA SER A 112 11.35 -0.74 2.02
C SER A 112 11.75 0.74 1.93
N ALA A 113 11.01 1.59 2.64
CA ALA A 113 11.22 3.04 2.66
C ALA A 113 11.68 3.52 4.03
N GLY A 114 12.80 4.25 4.05
CA GLY A 114 13.35 4.83 5.28
C GLY A 114 12.78 6.18 5.64
N GLU A 115 12.32 6.93 4.65
CA GLU A 115 11.80 8.30 4.81
C GLU A 115 10.47 8.47 4.07
N VAL A 116 9.62 9.33 4.61
CA VAL A 116 8.32 9.62 4.04
C VAL A 116 8.41 10.78 3.03
N SER A 117 7.67 10.69 1.94
CA SER A 117 7.45 11.82 1.03
C SER A 117 6.67 12.92 1.75
N ILE A 118 7.21 14.13 1.81
CA ILE A 118 6.61 15.26 2.53
C ILE A 118 5.19 15.55 2.04
N LEU A 119 4.98 15.58 0.71
CA LEU A 119 3.65 15.78 0.12
C LEU A 119 2.69 14.64 0.45
N ALA A 120 3.19 13.41 0.50
CA ALA A 120 2.37 12.27 0.85
C ALA A 120 1.90 12.38 2.31
N TRP A 121 2.78 12.79 3.22
CA TRP A 121 2.41 12.98 4.62
C TRP A 121 1.36 14.09 4.79
N GLU A 122 1.55 15.26 4.16
CA GLU A 122 0.60 16.39 4.19
C GLU A 122 -0.83 15.97 3.82
N ILE A 123 -0.98 14.91 3.02
CA ILE A 123 -2.26 14.32 2.61
C ILE A 123 -2.69 13.24 3.60
N LEU A 124 -1.82 12.27 3.89
CA LEU A 124 -2.15 11.10 4.70
C LEU A 124 -2.49 11.44 6.14
N GLU A 125 -1.89 12.47 6.73
CA GLU A 125 -2.26 12.95 8.06
C GLU A 125 -3.75 13.37 8.18
N LYS A 126 -4.39 13.69 7.03
CA LYS A 126 -5.81 14.12 6.93
C LYS A 126 -6.73 13.03 6.39
N THR A 127 -6.21 12.10 5.62
CA THR A 127 -7.02 11.14 4.88
C THR A 127 -6.90 9.71 5.40
N ALA A 128 -5.79 9.33 6.02
CA ALA A 128 -5.63 8.02 6.65
C ALA A 128 -6.29 8.00 8.04
N ASN A 129 -6.90 6.87 8.37
CA ASN A 129 -7.52 6.64 9.67
C ASN A 129 -6.62 5.77 10.57
N PHE A 130 -5.89 4.83 9.98
CA PHE A 130 -5.04 3.90 10.71
C PHE A 130 -3.73 3.64 9.97
N PHE A 131 -2.68 3.39 10.73
CA PHE A 131 -1.38 2.97 10.25
C PHE A 131 -0.99 1.67 10.93
N LEU A 132 -0.68 0.64 10.16
CA LEU A 132 -0.43 -0.71 10.66
C LEU A 132 0.91 -1.24 10.16
N ARG A 133 1.66 -1.90 11.06
CA ARG A 133 2.94 -2.55 10.74
C ARG A 133 2.79 -4.06 10.72
N LEU A 134 3.34 -4.71 9.70
CA LEU A 134 3.32 -6.16 9.54
C LEU A 134 4.70 -6.80 9.72
N SER A 135 4.70 -8.00 10.26
CA SER A 135 5.86 -8.88 10.21
C SER A 135 5.93 -9.56 8.84
N ASP A 136 7.13 -9.69 8.29
CA ASP A 136 7.42 -10.41 7.04
C ASP A 136 6.90 -11.86 7.06
N SER A 137 6.83 -12.47 8.23
CA SER A 137 6.31 -13.84 8.41
C SER A 137 4.84 -14.02 7.96
N THR A 138 4.08 -12.93 7.84
CA THR A 138 2.68 -12.96 7.40
C THR A 138 2.53 -13.01 5.87
N ILE A 139 3.56 -12.63 5.12
CA ILE A 139 3.48 -12.42 3.68
C ILE A 139 3.40 -13.73 2.91
N GLY A 140 4.33 -14.65 3.11
CA GLY A 140 4.33 -15.94 2.41
C GLY A 140 3.01 -16.72 2.55
N PRO A 141 2.45 -16.90 3.76
CA PRO A 141 1.12 -17.48 3.94
C PRO A 141 0.01 -16.74 3.20
N THR A 142 0.06 -15.41 3.15
CA THR A 142 -0.93 -14.59 2.44
C THR A 142 -0.82 -14.74 0.93
N MET A 143 0.38 -14.76 0.36
CA MET A 143 0.60 -15.02 -1.06
C MET A 143 0.07 -16.40 -1.46
N LYS A 144 0.25 -17.43 -0.62
CA LYS A 144 -0.34 -18.77 -0.84
C LYS A 144 -1.86 -18.74 -0.87
N ARG A 145 -2.49 -17.96 0.02
CA ARG A 145 -3.96 -17.80 0.04
C ARG A 145 -4.48 -17.13 -1.23
N LEU A 146 -3.79 -16.08 -1.71
CA LEU A 146 -4.11 -15.42 -2.98
C LEU A 146 -3.94 -16.37 -4.17
N SER A 147 -2.82 -17.06 -4.24
CA SER A 147 -2.55 -18.08 -5.26
C SER A 147 -3.63 -19.18 -5.32
N ALA A 148 -4.13 -19.63 -4.15
CA ALA A 148 -5.22 -20.61 -4.09
C ALA A 148 -6.57 -20.07 -4.62
N LYS A 149 -6.66 -18.75 -4.82
CA LYS A 149 -7.80 -18.06 -5.44
C LYS A 149 -7.49 -17.57 -6.86
N ASN A 150 -6.40 -18.07 -7.47
CA ASN A 150 -5.92 -17.69 -8.80
C ASN A 150 -5.53 -16.20 -8.91
N ILE A 151 -5.14 -15.59 -7.81
CA ILE A 151 -4.64 -14.22 -7.77
C ILE A 151 -3.13 -14.27 -7.57
N VAL A 152 -2.39 -13.71 -8.53
CA VAL A 152 -0.95 -13.51 -8.44
C VAL A 152 -0.69 -12.14 -7.83
N SER A 153 -0.08 -12.11 -6.65
CA SER A 153 0.34 -10.90 -5.96
C SER A 153 1.72 -11.12 -5.37
N GLY A 154 2.61 -10.18 -5.55
CA GLY A 154 3.96 -10.20 -4.97
C GLY A 154 3.95 -9.88 -3.48
N GLU A 155 5.15 -9.78 -2.92
CA GLU A 155 5.36 -9.63 -1.49
C GLU A 155 4.74 -8.34 -0.95
N SER A 156 4.99 -7.22 -1.63
CA SER A 156 4.43 -5.92 -1.25
C SER A 156 2.93 -5.83 -1.58
N GLY A 157 2.51 -6.45 -2.68
CA GLY A 157 1.09 -6.48 -3.08
C GLY A 157 0.21 -7.28 -2.11
N ALA A 158 0.74 -8.33 -1.48
CA ALA A 158 0.03 -9.15 -0.51
C ALA A 158 -0.14 -8.48 0.86
N ALA A 159 0.58 -7.39 1.14
CA ALA A 159 0.59 -6.72 2.44
C ALA A 159 -0.81 -6.30 2.90
N THR A 160 -1.64 -5.80 1.99
CA THR A 160 -2.99 -5.31 2.33
C THR A 160 -3.92 -6.44 2.78
N LEU A 161 -3.87 -7.62 2.15
CA LEU A 161 -4.61 -8.79 2.62
C LEU A 161 -4.03 -9.35 3.92
N ALA A 162 -2.70 -9.32 4.09
CA ALA A 162 -2.07 -9.72 5.34
C ALA A 162 -2.51 -8.83 6.50
N ALA A 163 -2.64 -7.53 6.27
CA ALA A 163 -3.14 -6.57 7.24
C ALA A 163 -4.59 -6.86 7.64
N LEU A 164 -5.47 -7.08 6.67
CA LEU A 164 -6.86 -7.46 6.93
C LEU A 164 -6.93 -8.76 7.76
N ALA A 165 -6.14 -9.77 7.40
CA ALA A 165 -6.11 -11.03 8.13
C ALA A 165 -5.63 -10.84 9.58
N ALA A 166 -4.62 -9.99 9.81
CA ALA A 166 -4.13 -9.66 11.14
C ALA A 166 -5.21 -8.96 11.99
N ILE A 167 -5.88 -7.95 11.43
CA ILE A 167 -6.98 -7.24 12.11
C ILE A 167 -8.11 -8.21 12.45
N CYS A 168 -8.54 -9.07 11.51
CA CYS A 168 -9.63 -10.02 11.74
C CYS A 168 -9.29 -11.11 12.75
N SER A 169 -8.01 -11.36 13.05
CA SER A 169 -7.57 -12.33 14.05
C SER A 169 -7.41 -11.76 15.45
N ASP A 170 -7.55 -10.45 15.63
CA ASP A 170 -7.42 -9.75 16.89
C ASP A 170 -8.67 -8.90 17.16
N GLU A 171 -9.43 -9.26 18.19
CA GLU A 171 -10.73 -8.66 18.45
C GLU A 171 -10.63 -7.18 18.83
N GLU A 172 -9.55 -6.76 19.49
CA GLU A 172 -9.33 -5.37 19.87
C GLU A 172 -9.11 -4.49 18.63
N THR A 173 -8.22 -4.89 17.74
CA THR A 173 -7.95 -4.14 16.48
C THR A 173 -9.13 -4.19 15.53
N LYS A 174 -9.89 -5.29 15.52
CA LYS A 174 -11.12 -5.42 14.74
C LYS A 174 -12.19 -4.42 15.21
N GLN A 175 -12.39 -4.30 16.52
CA GLN A 175 -13.30 -3.31 17.09
C GLN A 175 -12.82 -1.88 16.84
N LEU A 176 -11.53 -1.62 17.02
CA LEU A 176 -10.93 -0.30 16.79
C LEU A 176 -11.12 0.17 15.34
N THR A 177 -10.94 -0.73 14.39
CA THR A 177 -11.14 -0.42 12.96
C THR A 177 -12.60 -0.43 12.53
N GLU A 178 -13.51 -0.93 13.38
CA GLU A 178 -14.93 -1.12 13.09
C GLU A 178 -15.19 -2.07 11.90
N ILE A 179 -14.33 -3.09 11.74
CA ILE A 179 -14.53 -4.13 10.73
C ILE A 179 -15.51 -5.17 11.28
N ASP A 180 -16.60 -5.39 10.54
CA ASP A 180 -17.66 -6.34 10.85
C ASP A 180 -18.07 -7.15 9.61
N GLU A 181 -19.13 -7.92 9.75
CA GLU A 181 -19.72 -8.77 8.68
C GLU A 181 -20.34 -7.97 7.53
N ASN A 182 -20.68 -6.71 7.75
CA ASN A 182 -21.25 -5.80 6.75
C ASN A 182 -20.17 -4.97 6.05
N SER A 183 -18.92 -5.08 6.49
CA SER A 183 -17.81 -4.31 5.94
C SER A 183 -17.51 -4.72 4.50
N ARG A 184 -17.40 -3.74 3.63
CA ARG A 184 -16.96 -3.88 2.23
C ARG A 184 -15.52 -3.42 2.13
N ILE A 185 -14.64 -4.39 1.97
CA ILE A 185 -13.19 -4.19 2.02
C ILE A 185 -12.63 -4.02 0.62
N LEU A 186 -11.93 -2.91 0.39
CA LEU A 186 -11.14 -2.67 -0.81
C LEU A 186 -9.65 -2.84 -0.48
N LEU A 187 -9.00 -3.79 -1.12
CA LEU A 187 -7.57 -4.05 -0.98
C LEU A 187 -6.85 -3.64 -2.26
N ILE A 188 -5.83 -2.81 -2.13
CA ILE A 188 -5.00 -2.42 -3.29
C ILE A 188 -3.76 -3.30 -3.32
N SER A 189 -3.61 -4.07 -4.38
CA SER A 189 -2.43 -4.89 -4.67
C SER A 189 -1.67 -4.27 -5.83
N THR A 190 -0.52 -3.67 -5.55
CA THR A 190 0.26 -2.88 -6.52
C THR A 190 1.43 -3.64 -7.12
N GLU A 191 1.63 -4.90 -6.73
CA GLU A 191 2.76 -5.70 -7.18
C GLU A 191 2.32 -7.09 -7.61
N GLY A 192 2.81 -7.55 -8.76
CA GLY A 192 2.72 -8.93 -9.21
C GLY A 192 3.94 -9.75 -8.78
N ALA A 193 4.19 -10.91 -9.42
CA ALA A 193 5.38 -11.73 -9.19
C ALA A 193 6.60 -11.11 -9.90
N THR A 194 7.09 -9.98 -9.40
CA THR A 194 8.20 -9.21 -9.98
C THR A 194 9.53 -9.96 -9.86
N ASP A 195 9.73 -10.72 -8.77
CA ASP A 195 10.79 -11.72 -8.65
C ASP A 195 10.17 -13.13 -8.72
N PRO A 196 10.18 -13.81 -9.90
CA PRO A 196 9.59 -15.12 -10.04
C PRO A 196 10.25 -16.20 -9.18
N HIS A 197 11.53 -16.01 -8.82
CA HIS A 197 12.26 -16.97 -7.98
C HIS A 197 11.78 -16.90 -6.53
N ILE A 198 11.74 -15.69 -5.97
CA ILE A 198 11.22 -15.46 -4.62
C ILE A 198 9.74 -15.85 -4.54
N TYR A 199 8.95 -15.47 -5.55
CA TYR A 199 7.55 -15.85 -5.61
C TYR A 199 7.35 -17.37 -5.55
N LYS A 200 8.09 -18.14 -6.36
CA LYS A 200 8.03 -19.61 -6.35
C LYS A 200 8.49 -20.19 -5.02
N GLN A 201 9.51 -19.63 -4.41
CA GLN A 201 10.00 -20.05 -3.08
C GLN A 201 8.93 -19.85 -1.99
N LEU A 202 8.25 -18.72 -2.01
CA LEU A 202 7.23 -18.38 -1.01
C LEU A 202 5.90 -19.10 -1.25
N VAL A 203 5.46 -19.20 -2.50
CA VAL A 203 4.15 -19.77 -2.87
C VAL A 203 4.21 -21.28 -3.11
N GLY A 204 5.34 -21.78 -3.62
CA GLY A 204 5.52 -23.19 -4.01
C GLY A 204 5.10 -23.50 -5.45
N LYS A 205 4.68 -22.50 -6.23
CA LYS A 205 4.25 -22.61 -7.63
C LYS A 205 4.77 -21.43 -8.45
N ASP A 206 4.93 -21.62 -9.75
CA ASP A 206 5.19 -20.51 -10.66
C ASP A 206 3.93 -19.63 -10.84
N ALA A 207 4.12 -18.32 -10.89
CA ALA A 207 3.02 -17.37 -11.15
C ALA A 207 2.32 -17.67 -12.49
N ARG A 208 3.05 -18.12 -13.50
CA ARG A 208 2.51 -18.49 -14.82
C ARG A 208 1.54 -19.67 -14.74
N GLU A 209 1.81 -20.66 -13.90
CA GLU A 209 0.92 -21.82 -13.70
C GLU A 209 -0.43 -21.39 -13.13
N ILE A 210 -0.44 -20.35 -12.28
CA ILE A 210 -1.67 -19.82 -11.67
C ILE A 210 -2.50 -19.07 -12.69
N ILE A 211 -1.87 -18.23 -13.54
CA ILE A 211 -2.56 -17.42 -14.55
C ILE A 211 -3.15 -18.32 -15.65
N THR A 212 -2.42 -19.35 -16.09
CA THR A 212 -2.85 -20.24 -17.18
C THR A 212 -3.93 -21.23 -16.78
N SER A 213 -4.10 -21.52 -15.50
CA SER A 213 -5.16 -22.41 -15.02
C SER A 213 -6.58 -21.84 -15.15
N HIS A 214 -6.71 -20.52 -15.41
CA HIS A 214 -7.98 -19.85 -15.66
C HIS A 214 -7.80 -18.80 -16.76
N PRO A 215 -7.85 -19.21 -18.03
CA PRO A 215 -7.90 -18.24 -19.13
C PRO A 215 -9.20 -17.41 -18.97
N LYS A 216 -9.05 -16.08 -19.13
CA LYS A 216 -10.15 -15.13 -19.10
C LYS A 216 -11.22 -15.44 -20.13
#